data_b7035b3bfbc0fdbae48fadcab3bc74ae
#
_entry.id   b7035b3bfbc0fdbae48fadcab3bc74ae
#
_cell.length_a   1.000
_cell.length_b   1.000
_cell.length_c   1.000
_cell.angle_alpha   90.00
_cell.angle_beta   90.00
_cell.angle_gamma   90.00
#
_symmetry.space_group_name_H-M   'P 1'
#
loop_
_entity.id
_entity.type
_entity.pdbx_description
1 polymer ?
#
loop_
_entity_poly.entity_id
_entity_poly.type
_entity_poly.pdbx_seq_one_letter_code
_entity_poly.pdbx_strand_id
1 'polypeptide(L)'
;MLEHILEKLPKGEKDPNLLVGYDSKDDASVYRLTDDLAMVQTLDFFPPVVEDPYTFGKIAAANALSDIYAMGGEVRTALNIVCFPEQMDLNVLGEIMRGGAEKVQEAGGSLSGGHSIADDSVKYGLSVTGTVHPDRIWQNNTGRVGDLLILTKPLGTGILCAAHRVGEENPGGFQKAVESMMTLNKYASETARKYNIHACTDVTGFSFLGHLHEMMESGVSCHIWADQIPVFPGAVEAAEEFLITAAGQRNRNHLEQHVTFKDIPFGMQAVSYTHLT
;
A
#
# COMPACT_ATOMS: atom_id res chain seq x y z
N MET A 1 0.08 -17.54 -7.05
CA MET A 1 -0.58 -18.51 -6.11
C MET A 1 -1.98 -18.01 -5.70
N LEU A 2 -2.13 -16.78 -5.23
CA LEU A 2 -3.44 -16.23 -4.83
C LEU A 2 -4.40 -16.13 -6.03
N GLU A 3 -3.96 -15.61 -7.17
CA GLU A 3 -4.76 -15.54 -8.42
C GLU A 3 -5.38 -16.89 -8.79
N HIS A 4 -4.58 -17.96 -8.77
CA HIS A 4 -5.07 -19.31 -9.10
C HIS A 4 -6.11 -19.85 -8.09
N ILE A 5 -6.13 -19.33 -6.86
CA ILE A 5 -7.16 -19.65 -5.87
C ILE A 5 -8.42 -18.83 -6.18
N LEU A 6 -8.27 -17.55 -6.45
CA LEU A 6 -9.38 -16.63 -6.78
C LEU A 6 -10.13 -17.08 -8.04
N GLU A 7 -9.42 -17.58 -9.06
CA GLU A 7 -10.03 -18.13 -10.29
C GLU A 7 -10.98 -19.31 -10.03
N LYS A 8 -10.77 -20.05 -8.92
CA LYS A 8 -11.58 -21.22 -8.53
C LYS A 8 -12.78 -20.86 -7.68
N LEU A 9 -12.91 -19.61 -7.27
CA LEU A 9 -14.08 -19.18 -6.51
C LEU A 9 -15.34 -19.25 -7.38
N PRO A 10 -16.50 -19.61 -6.79
CA PRO A 10 -17.77 -19.59 -7.53
C PRO A 10 -18.02 -18.19 -8.11
N LYS A 11 -18.11 -18.11 -9.43
CA LYS A 11 -18.49 -16.88 -10.11
C LYS A 11 -20.02 -16.85 -10.21
N GLY A 12 -20.67 -16.09 -9.32
CA GLY A 12 -22.10 -15.78 -9.42
C GLY A 12 -22.41 -14.81 -10.56
N GLU A 13 -23.69 -14.49 -10.76
CA GLU A 13 -24.06 -13.37 -11.61
C GLU A 13 -23.44 -12.08 -11.06
N LYS A 14 -22.78 -11.30 -11.94
CA LYS A 14 -22.13 -10.04 -11.54
C LYS A 14 -23.19 -9.02 -11.17
N ASP A 15 -23.20 -8.58 -9.90
CA ASP A 15 -24.06 -7.48 -9.47
C ASP A 15 -23.68 -6.21 -10.25
N PRO A 16 -24.63 -5.59 -10.97
CA PRO A 16 -24.36 -4.38 -11.76
C PRO A 16 -23.93 -3.18 -10.90
N ASN A 17 -24.19 -3.22 -9.59
CA ASN A 17 -23.76 -2.19 -8.65
C ASN A 17 -22.32 -2.41 -8.12
N LEU A 18 -21.74 -3.59 -8.31
CA LEU A 18 -20.31 -3.82 -8.03
C LEU A 18 -19.50 -3.24 -9.19
N LEU A 19 -19.03 -2.00 -9.03
CA LEU A 19 -18.32 -1.26 -10.07
C LEU A 19 -16.86 -1.74 -10.20
N VAL A 20 -16.22 -2.03 -9.04
CA VAL A 20 -14.85 -2.55 -8.94
C VAL A 20 -14.86 -3.71 -7.96
N GLY A 21 -14.31 -4.84 -8.36
CA GLY A 21 -14.21 -6.06 -7.57
C GLY A 21 -12.81 -6.68 -7.66
N TYR A 22 -12.60 -7.84 -7.06
CA TYR A 22 -11.30 -8.52 -7.02
C TYR A 22 -10.80 -8.96 -8.42
N ASP A 23 -11.66 -8.96 -9.43
CA ASP A 23 -11.34 -9.34 -10.81
C ASP A 23 -10.55 -8.25 -11.56
N SER A 24 -10.57 -7.00 -11.09
CA SER A 24 -9.83 -5.87 -11.66
C SER A 24 -8.46 -5.62 -11.02
N LYS A 25 -8.14 -6.30 -9.91
CA LYS A 25 -6.89 -6.11 -9.13
C LYS A 25 -6.68 -4.67 -8.67
N ASP A 26 -7.75 -3.91 -8.51
CA ASP A 26 -7.70 -2.57 -7.94
C ASP A 26 -7.50 -2.61 -6.42
N ASP A 27 -7.09 -1.48 -5.85
CA ASP A 27 -6.71 -1.35 -4.43
C ASP A 27 -7.89 -1.59 -3.47
N ALA A 28 -9.12 -1.28 -3.90
CA ALA A 28 -10.32 -1.53 -3.09
C ALA A 28 -11.54 -1.92 -3.94
N SER A 29 -12.51 -2.56 -3.29
CA SER A 29 -13.82 -2.78 -3.91
C SER A 29 -14.66 -1.51 -3.93
N VAL A 30 -15.45 -1.30 -5.00
CA VAL A 30 -16.36 -0.15 -5.12
C VAL A 30 -17.77 -0.63 -5.46
N TYR A 31 -18.73 -0.30 -4.60
CA TYR A 31 -20.13 -0.67 -4.75
C TYR A 31 -21.01 0.57 -4.84
N ARG A 32 -21.81 0.68 -5.91
CA ARG A 32 -22.74 1.79 -6.11
C ARG A 32 -23.89 1.70 -5.12
N LEU A 33 -24.14 2.78 -4.39
CA LEU A 33 -25.28 2.92 -3.49
C LEU A 33 -26.42 3.74 -4.11
N THR A 34 -26.04 4.82 -4.82
CA THR A 34 -26.97 5.68 -5.58
C THR A 34 -26.28 6.12 -6.89
N ASP A 35 -26.94 6.92 -7.69
CA ASP A 35 -26.37 7.41 -8.96
C ASP A 35 -25.15 8.32 -8.75
N ASP A 36 -25.03 8.96 -7.59
CA ASP A 36 -23.99 9.93 -7.25
C ASP A 36 -23.08 9.48 -6.10
N LEU A 37 -23.35 8.31 -5.50
CA LEU A 37 -22.61 7.80 -4.34
C LEU A 37 -22.25 6.32 -4.50
N ALA A 38 -20.97 6.01 -4.36
CA ALA A 38 -20.45 4.66 -4.22
C ALA A 38 -19.66 4.49 -2.91
N MET A 39 -19.76 3.32 -2.33
CA MET A 39 -18.97 2.88 -1.19
C MET A 39 -17.65 2.29 -1.70
N VAL A 40 -16.55 2.70 -1.09
CA VAL A 40 -15.22 2.11 -1.27
C VAL A 40 -14.88 1.33 -0.02
N GLN A 41 -14.47 0.08 -0.14
CA GLN A 41 -14.19 -0.78 0.99
C GLN A 41 -12.91 -1.59 0.79
N THR A 42 -12.03 -1.52 1.80
CA THR A 42 -10.78 -2.26 1.86
C THR A 42 -10.50 -2.83 3.23
N LEU A 43 -9.48 -3.70 3.31
CA LEU A 43 -9.04 -4.33 4.54
C LEU A 43 -7.57 -4.70 4.43
N ASP A 44 -6.75 -4.08 5.32
CA ASP A 44 -5.33 -4.38 5.42
C ASP A 44 -4.88 -4.55 6.86
N PHE A 45 -4.08 -5.57 7.13
CA PHE A 45 -3.42 -5.79 8.41
C PHE A 45 -2.16 -6.63 8.24
N PHE A 46 -1.14 -6.37 9.06
CA PHE A 46 0.16 -7.03 8.96
C PHE A 46 0.91 -7.03 10.31
N PRO A 47 1.98 -7.83 10.43
CA PRO A 47 2.81 -7.84 11.63
C PRO A 47 3.66 -6.56 11.74
N PRO A 48 4.18 -6.22 12.95
CA PRO A 48 5.02 -5.04 13.17
C PRO A 48 6.23 -4.97 12.23
N VAL A 49 6.42 -3.78 11.65
CA VAL A 49 7.56 -3.43 10.78
C VAL A 49 8.57 -2.53 11.48
N VAL A 50 8.19 -1.96 12.62
CA VAL A 50 9.01 -1.17 13.54
C VAL A 50 8.78 -1.64 14.98
N GLU A 51 9.71 -1.33 15.88
CA GLU A 51 9.64 -1.81 17.27
C GLU A 51 8.68 -0.99 18.15
N ASP A 52 8.56 0.32 17.90
CA ASP A 52 7.69 1.19 18.68
C ASP A 52 6.21 0.92 18.37
N PRO A 53 5.40 0.49 19.36
CA PRO A 53 4.01 0.09 19.15
C PRO A 53 3.13 1.23 18.60
N TYR A 54 3.33 2.44 19.11
CA TYR A 54 2.57 3.60 18.67
C TYR A 54 2.85 3.98 17.21
N THR A 55 4.13 3.96 16.82
CA THR A 55 4.56 4.19 15.45
C THR A 55 4.05 3.09 14.52
N PHE A 56 4.10 1.82 14.95
CA PHE A 56 3.52 0.71 14.19
C PHE A 56 2.03 0.91 13.94
N GLY A 57 1.28 1.31 14.98
CA GLY A 57 -0.15 1.61 14.83
C GLY A 57 -0.45 2.69 13.80
N LYS A 58 0.37 3.75 13.75
CA LYS A 58 0.27 4.81 12.73
C LYS A 58 0.57 4.29 11.33
N ILE A 59 1.62 3.49 11.16
CA ILE A 59 1.99 2.91 9.87
C ILE A 59 0.89 1.99 9.34
N ALA A 60 0.40 1.09 10.19
CA ALA A 60 -0.64 0.13 9.80
C ALA A 60 -1.95 0.83 9.39
N ALA A 61 -2.33 1.87 10.12
CA ALA A 61 -3.50 2.66 9.76
C ALA A 61 -3.28 3.48 8.47
N ALA A 62 -2.10 4.12 8.30
CA ALA A 62 -1.79 4.86 7.09
C ALA A 62 -1.83 3.97 5.85
N ASN A 63 -1.35 2.72 5.96
CA ASN A 63 -1.44 1.73 4.89
C ASN A 63 -2.90 1.38 4.56
N ALA A 64 -3.70 0.95 5.52
CA ALA A 64 -5.09 0.56 5.26
C ALA A 64 -5.98 1.71 4.75
N LEU A 65 -5.65 2.96 5.11
CA LEU A 65 -6.35 4.15 4.62
C LEU A 65 -5.95 4.51 3.18
N SER A 66 -4.79 4.03 2.72
CA SER A 66 -4.19 4.40 1.44
C SER A 66 -5.02 3.96 0.24
N ASP A 67 -5.58 2.75 0.28
CA ASP A 67 -6.43 2.21 -0.79
C ASP A 67 -7.64 3.11 -1.09
N ILE A 68 -8.24 3.72 -0.05
CA ILE A 68 -9.35 4.64 -0.25
C ILE A 68 -8.90 5.86 -1.08
N TYR A 69 -7.69 6.36 -0.83
CA TYR A 69 -7.15 7.49 -1.56
C TYR A 69 -6.71 7.11 -2.97
N ALA A 70 -6.17 5.91 -3.16
CA ALA A 70 -5.81 5.38 -4.48
C ALA A 70 -7.03 5.27 -5.39
N MET A 71 -8.20 4.90 -4.83
CA MET A 71 -9.48 4.87 -5.56
C MET A 71 -10.14 6.24 -5.75
N GLY A 72 -9.48 7.36 -5.37
CA GLY A 72 -10.04 8.71 -5.43
C GLY A 72 -11.10 9.00 -4.35
N GLY A 73 -11.27 8.10 -3.38
CA GLY A 73 -12.28 8.15 -2.33
C GLY A 73 -11.92 9.05 -1.14
N GLU A 74 -12.90 9.22 -0.26
CA GLU A 74 -12.77 9.90 1.02
C GLU A 74 -13.09 8.92 2.15
N VAL A 75 -12.22 8.85 3.17
CA VAL A 75 -12.43 7.98 4.34
C VAL A 75 -13.66 8.43 5.13
N ARG A 76 -14.48 7.47 5.54
CA ARG A 76 -15.66 7.71 6.42
C ARG A 76 -15.53 7.01 7.75
N THR A 77 -15.34 5.70 7.75
CA THR A 77 -15.23 4.92 8.99
C THR A 77 -14.11 3.88 8.87
N ALA A 78 -13.59 3.47 10.02
CA ALA A 78 -12.65 2.37 10.13
C ALA A 78 -13.00 1.46 11.32
N LEU A 79 -12.70 0.18 11.16
CA LEU A 79 -12.80 -0.85 12.18
C LEU A 79 -11.42 -1.45 12.44
N ASN A 80 -11.02 -1.60 13.70
CA ASN A 80 -9.78 -2.26 14.07
C ASN A 80 -9.82 -3.76 13.75
N ILE A 81 -8.71 -4.29 13.25
CA ILE A 81 -8.42 -5.72 13.14
C ILE A 81 -7.21 -5.98 14.01
N VAL A 82 -7.37 -6.83 15.01
CA VAL A 82 -6.35 -7.08 16.03
C VAL A 82 -6.13 -8.59 16.20
N CYS A 83 -4.88 -9.04 16.01
CA CYS A 83 -4.39 -10.32 16.50
C CYS A 83 -3.33 -10.03 17.56
N PHE A 84 -3.48 -10.55 18.78
CA PHE A 84 -2.60 -10.17 19.89
C PHE A 84 -2.36 -11.33 20.85
N PRO A 85 -1.10 -11.59 21.30
CA PRO A 85 -0.80 -12.65 22.24
C PRO A 85 -1.38 -12.37 23.63
N GLU A 86 -2.07 -13.37 24.21
CA GLU A 86 -2.71 -13.23 25.53
C GLU A 86 -1.74 -12.89 26.66
N GLN A 87 -0.45 -13.31 26.53
CA GLN A 87 0.56 -13.11 27.55
C GLN A 87 1.30 -11.77 27.42
N MET A 88 1.08 -11.03 26.34
CA MET A 88 1.72 -9.74 26.12
C MET A 88 1.02 -8.62 26.90
N ASP A 89 1.77 -7.62 27.34
CA ASP A 89 1.23 -6.46 28.04
C ASP A 89 0.20 -5.70 27.18
N LEU A 90 -1.01 -5.57 27.67
CA LEU A 90 -2.09 -4.85 27.00
C LEU A 90 -1.80 -3.35 26.78
N ASN A 91 -0.85 -2.75 27.51
CA ASN A 91 -0.40 -1.40 27.24
C ASN A 91 0.22 -1.29 25.83
N VAL A 92 0.92 -2.32 25.37
CA VAL A 92 1.45 -2.38 23.99
C VAL A 92 0.33 -2.31 22.97
N LEU A 93 -0.75 -3.07 23.18
CA LEU A 93 -1.94 -3.01 22.33
C LEU A 93 -2.59 -1.62 22.38
N GLY A 94 -2.68 -1.04 23.57
CA GLY A 94 -3.20 0.32 23.77
C GLY A 94 -2.46 1.36 22.93
N GLU A 95 -1.12 1.31 22.90
CA GLU A 95 -0.29 2.22 22.10
C GLU A 95 -0.48 1.99 20.59
N ILE A 96 -0.54 0.73 20.14
CA ILE A 96 -0.83 0.41 18.72
C ILE A 96 -2.17 1.03 18.31
N MET A 97 -3.23 0.77 19.07
CA MET A 97 -4.58 1.26 18.77
C MET A 97 -4.67 2.79 18.86
N ARG A 98 -3.93 3.42 19.79
CA ARG A 98 -3.84 4.88 19.89
C ARG A 98 -3.23 5.48 18.62
N GLY A 99 -2.10 4.93 18.14
CA GLY A 99 -1.47 5.35 16.89
C GLY A 99 -2.42 5.23 15.69
N GLY A 100 -3.13 4.11 15.58
CA GLY A 100 -4.12 3.89 14.54
C GLY A 100 -5.29 4.87 14.60
N ALA A 101 -5.85 5.10 15.81
CA ALA A 101 -6.96 6.01 16.00
C ALA A 101 -6.61 7.46 15.59
N GLU A 102 -5.41 7.93 15.92
CA GLU A 102 -4.95 9.26 15.53
C GLU A 102 -4.86 9.41 14.00
N LYS A 103 -4.42 8.36 13.27
CA LYS A 103 -4.40 8.40 11.80
C LYS A 103 -5.79 8.39 11.18
N VAL A 104 -6.72 7.63 11.74
CA VAL A 104 -8.13 7.68 11.29
C VAL A 104 -8.72 9.08 11.52
N GLN A 105 -8.41 9.71 12.64
CA GLN A 105 -8.84 11.10 12.91
C GLN A 105 -8.19 12.09 11.94
N GLU A 106 -6.90 11.98 11.66
CA GLU A 106 -6.18 12.80 10.66
C GLU A 106 -6.77 12.64 9.26
N ALA A 107 -7.20 11.42 8.91
CA ALA A 107 -7.92 11.15 7.67
C ALA A 107 -9.27 11.84 7.57
N GLY A 108 -9.83 12.29 8.70
CA GLY A 108 -11.18 12.85 8.80
C GLY A 108 -12.27 11.77 8.96
N GLY A 109 -11.87 10.53 9.23
CA GLY A 109 -12.75 9.40 9.47
C GLY A 109 -13.09 9.19 10.94
N SER A 110 -13.99 8.25 11.20
CA SER A 110 -14.39 7.83 12.55
C SER A 110 -13.97 6.38 12.79
N LEU A 111 -13.19 6.13 13.83
CA LEU A 111 -12.94 4.77 14.32
C LEU A 111 -14.19 4.28 15.06
N SER A 112 -14.86 3.25 14.54
CA SER A 112 -16.20 2.86 14.99
C SER A 112 -16.28 1.48 15.64
N GLY A 113 -15.15 0.88 15.98
CA GLY A 113 -15.08 -0.42 16.65
C GLY A 113 -14.02 -1.33 16.05
N GLY A 114 -14.31 -2.61 16.00
CA GLY A 114 -13.40 -3.62 15.43
C GLY A 114 -13.58 -4.99 16.06
N HIS A 115 -12.62 -5.88 15.76
CA HIS A 115 -12.58 -7.22 16.31
C HIS A 115 -11.14 -7.59 16.71
N SER A 116 -11.01 -8.30 17.84
CA SER A 116 -9.73 -8.81 18.33
C SER A 116 -9.79 -10.31 18.57
N ILE A 117 -8.73 -11.00 18.25
CA ILE A 117 -8.54 -12.43 18.54
C ILE A 117 -7.20 -12.65 19.22
N ALA A 118 -7.12 -13.73 20.04
CA ALA A 118 -5.85 -14.25 20.52
C ALA A 118 -5.07 -14.90 19.35
N ASP A 119 -3.77 -14.62 19.28
CA ASP A 119 -2.87 -15.17 18.25
C ASP A 119 -1.46 -15.28 18.85
N ASP A 120 -0.59 -16.06 18.26
CA ASP A 120 0.81 -16.21 18.69
C ASP A 120 1.67 -14.99 18.34
N SER A 121 1.19 -14.11 17.45
CA SER A 121 1.91 -12.93 16.97
C SER A 121 1.02 -11.71 16.84
N VAL A 122 1.60 -10.53 17.11
CA VAL A 122 0.90 -9.27 16.90
C VAL A 122 0.65 -9.05 15.40
N LYS A 123 -0.61 -8.75 15.05
CA LYS A 123 -0.99 -8.19 13.75
C LYS A 123 -2.03 -7.11 14.00
N TYR A 124 -1.89 -6.03 13.30
CA TYR A 124 -2.82 -4.90 13.41
C TYR A 124 -3.06 -4.27 12.05
N GLY A 125 -4.26 -3.76 11.88
CA GLY A 125 -4.68 -2.99 10.73
C GLY A 125 -6.13 -2.57 10.85
N LEU A 126 -6.70 -2.18 9.72
CA LEU A 126 -8.05 -1.65 9.67
C LEU A 126 -8.85 -2.29 8.52
N SER A 127 -10.15 -2.44 8.73
CA SER A 127 -11.12 -2.46 7.65
C SER A 127 -11.65 -1.03 7.48
N VAL A 128 -11.51 -0.47 6.28
CA VAL A 128 -11.83 0.93 6.02
C VAL A 128 -12.98 1.03 5.03
N THR A 129 -13.92 1.91 5.33
CA THR A 129 -15.01 2.28 4.43
C THR A 129 -14.89 3.75 4.08
N GLY A 130 -14.86 4.02 2.79
CA GLY A 130 -14.87 5.36 2.22
C GLY A 130 -16.02 5.56 1.24
N THR A 131 -16.08 6.72 0.64
CA THR A 131 -17.06 7.07 -0.41
C THR A 131 -16.38 7.76 -1.58
N VAL A 132 -16.93 7.54 -2.77
CA VAL A 132 -16.50 8.20 -4.02
C VAL A 132 -17.73 8.43 -4.90
N HIS A 133 -17.69 9.42 -5.78
CA HIS A 133 -18.69 9.54 -6.86
C HIS A 133 -18.42 8.46 -7.91
N PRO A 134 -19.43 7.70 -8.41
CA PRO A 134 -19.23 6.62 -9.37
C PRO A 134 -18.42 7.01 -10.62
N ASP A 135 -18.58 8.25 -11.11
CA ASP A 135 -17.87 8.77 -12.29
C ASP A 135 -16.46 9.31 -11.97
N ARG A 136 -16.02 9.23 -10.72
CA ARG A 136 -14.70 9.76 -10.25
C ARG A 136 -13.84 8.71 -9.59
N ILE A 137 -14.12 7.45 -9.85
CA ILE A 137 -13.30 6.33 -9.39
C ILE A 137 -11.99 6.35 -10.17
N TRP A 138 -10.89 6.31 -9.46
CA TRP A 138 -9.58 6.07 -10.06
C TRP A 138 -9.32 4.55 -10.03
N GLN A 139 -9.11 3.99 -11.20
CA GLN A 139 -8.73 2.58 -11.34
C GLN A 139 -7.23 2.50 -11.67
N ASN A 140 -6.60 1.38 -11.35
CA ASN A 140 -5.17 1.21 -11.59
C ASN A 140 -4.84 0.97 -13.07
N ASN A 141 -5.73 0.35 -13.85
CA ASN A 141 -5.48 -0.15 -15.21
C ASN A 141 -6.11 0.69 -16.34
N THR A 142 -6.34 1.98 -16.12
CA THR A 142 -6.97 2.90 -17.09
C THR A 142 -6.01 3.93 -17.68
N GLY A 143 -4.69 3.72 -17.49
CA GLY A 143 -3.63 4.55 -18.05
C GLY A 143 -3.63 4.57 -19.59
N ARG A 144 -3.11 5.65 -20.17
CA ARG A 144 -3.14 5.93 -21.60
C ARG A 144 -1.75 6.29 -22.13
N VAL A 145 -1.55 6.04 -23.41
CA VAL A 145 -0.32 6.48 -24.10
C VAL A 145 -0.19 8.00 -24.01
N GLY A 146 0.96 8.46 -23.57
CA GLY A 146 1.26 9.89 -23.36
C GLY A 146 1.05 10.37 -21.92
N ASP A 147 0.55 9.53 -21.02
CA ASP A 147 0.47 9.85 -19.60
C ASP A 147 1.86 9.96 -18.97
N LEU A 148 1.97 10.80 -17.94
CA LEU A 148 3.14 10.93 -17.09
C LEU A 148 2.92 10.16 -15.79
N LEU A 149 3.93 9.39 -15.37
CA LEU A 149 3.94 8.72 -14.08
C LEU A 149 4.43 9.68 -13.00
N ILE A 150 3.71 9.77 -11.90
CA ILE A 150 4.07 10.61 -10.73
C ILE A 150 4.16 9.70 -9.52
N LEU A 151 5.35 9.60 -8.92
CA LEU A 151 5.57 8.92 -7.67
C LEU A 151 5.59 9.95 -6.53
N THR A 152 4.71 9.79 -5.55
CA THR A 152 4.48 10.81 -4.50
C THR A 152 5.32 10.62 -3.24
N LYS A 153 5.96 9.47 -3.08
CA LYS A 153 6.87 9.15 -1.97
C LYS A 153 8.13 8.46 -2.49
N PRO A 154 9.29 8.63 -1.83
CA PRO A 154 10.51 7.90 -2.18
C PRO A 154 10.37 6.39 -1.97
N LEU A 155 11.12 5.60 -2.73
CA LEU A 155 11.22 4.15 -2.57
C LEU A 155 12.31 3.75 -1.55
N GLY A 156 12.27 2.49 -1.09
CA GLY A 156 13.31 1.88 -0.27
C GLY A 156 12.91 1.55 1.15
N THR A 157 11.66 1.80 1.57
CA THR A 157 11.17 1.50 2.94
C THR A 157 11.41 0.04 3.33
N GLY A 158 11.08 -0.92 2.47
CA GLY A 158 11.26 -2.34 2.77
C GLY A 158 12.73 -2.76 2.93
N ILE A 159 13.64 -2.18 2.13
CA ILE A 159 15.09 -2.41 2.28
C ILE A 159 15.59 -1.84 3.60
N LEU A 160 15.22 -0.60 3.93
CA LEU A 160 15.65 0.04 5.18
C LEU A 160 15.09 -0.67 6.42
N CYS A 161 13.86 -1.17 6.39
CA CYS A 161 13.32 -2.01 7.45
C CYS A 161 14.05 -3.36 7.57
N ALA A 162 14.48 -3.96 6.45
CA ALA A 162 15.28 -5.18 6.48
C ALA A 162 16.67 -4.94 7.06
N ALA A 163 17.34 -3.85 6.69
CA ALA A 163 18.63 -3.43 7.22
C ALA A 163 18.55 -3.10 8.72
N HIS A 164 17.51 -2.40 9.14
CA HIS A 164 17.26 -2.07 10.56
C HIS A 164 17.16 -3.33 11.43
N ARG A 165 16.46 -4.36 10.98
CA ARG A 165 16.30 -5.62 11.73
C ARG A 165 17.61 -6.34 12.03
N VAL A 166 18.67 -6.09 11.28
CA VAL A 166 20.01 -6.68 11.48
C VAL A 166 21.03 -5.67 12.01
N GLY A 167 20.59 -4.43 12.30
CA GLY A 167 21.46 -3.39 12.87
C GLY A 167 22.40 -2.71 11.86
N GLU A 168 22.10 -2.83 10.55
CA GLU A 168 22.95 -2.32 9.47
C GLU A 168 22.26 -1.14 8.72
N GLU A 169 21.29 -0.50 9.34
CA GLU A 169 20.57 0.61 8.70
C GLU A 169 21.37 1.90 8.63
N ASN A 170 21.08 2.72 7.63
CA ASN A 170 21.37 4.14 7.64
C ASN A 170 20.35 4.86 8.55
N PRO A 171 20.73 5.35 9.76
CA PRO A 171 19.76 5.88 10.72
C PRO A 171 18.92 7.04 10.16
N GLY A 172 19.53 7.93 9.39
CA GLY A 172 18.83 9.07 8.76
C GLY A 172 17.89 8.63 7.67
N GLY A 173 18.21 7.58 6.93
CA GLY A 173 17.36 6.98 5.90
C GLY A 173 16.17 6.24 6.51
N PHE A 174 16.42 5.41 7.52
CA PHE A 174 15.39 4.66 8.22
C PHE A 174 14.36 5.59 8.87
N GLN A 175 14.80 6.64 9.59
CA GLN A 175 13.90 7.61 10.20
C GLN A 175 12.98 8.27 9.16
N LYS A 176 13.52 8.71 8.00
CA LYS A 176 12.72 9.29 6.91
C LYS A 176 11.74 8.28 6.31
N ALA A 177 12.13 7.02 6.20
CA ALA A 177 11.24 5.96 5.75
C ALA A 177 10.05 5.77 6.71
N VAL A 178 10.31 5.71 8.02
CA VAL A 178 9.28 5.63 9.07
C VAL A 178 8.33 6.83 9.00
N GLU A 179 8.85 8.05 8.90
CA GLU A 179 8.03 9.26 8.74
C GLU A 179 7.16 9.22 7.49
N SER A 180 7.71 8.74 6.38
CA SER A 180 6.97 8.56 5.13
C SER A 180 5.85 7.52 5.25
N MET A 181 6.13 6.36 5.88
CA MET A 181 5.11 5.32 6.12
C MET A 181 3.95 5.82 6.98
N MET A 182 4.21 6.72 7.95
CA MET A 182 3.16 7.36 8.75
C MET A 182 2.41 8.48 8.03
N THR A 183 2.94 9.00 6.92
CA THR A 183 2.31 10.11 6.18
C THR A 183 1.17 9.60 5.33
N LEU A 184 -0.04 10.15 5.53
CA LEU A 184 -1.21 9.75 4.74
C LEU A 184 -1.06 10.15 3.27
N ASN A 185 -1.44 9.25 2.37
CA ASN A 185 -1.56 9.54 0.94
C ASN A 185 -2.75 10.48 0.61
N LYS A 186 -3.54 10.84 1.63
CA LYS A 186 -4.61 11.86 1.58
C LYS A 186 -4.16 13.14 0.87
N TYR A 187 -3.01 13.69 1.25
CA TYR A 187 -2.53 14.99 0.75
C TYR A 187 -2.15 14.93 -0.73
N ALA A 188 -1.58 13.79 -1.17
CA ALA A 188 -1.32 13.53 -2.58
C ALA A 188 -2.63 13.40 -3.37
N SER A 189 -3.58 12.62 -2.86
CA SER A 189 -4.91 12.45 -3.46
C SER A 189 -5.68 13.76 -3.57
N GLU A 190 -5.73 14.58 -2.52
CA GLU A 190 -6.37 15.91 -2.54
C GLU A 190 -5.74 16.85 -3.58
N THR A 191 -4.44 16.74 -3.78
CA THR A 191 -3.73 17.50 -4.82
C THR A 191 -4.04 16.95 -6.21
N ALA A 192 -4.01 15.63 -6.39
CA ALA A 192 -4.27 14.93 -7.65
C ALA A 192 -5.70 15.21 -8.19
N ARG A 193 -6.69 15.36 -7.31
CA ARG A 193 -8.08 15.72 -7.70
C ARG A 193 -8.22 17.03 -8.47
N LYS A 194 -7.19 17.87 -8.47
CA LYS A 194 -7.16 19.13 -9.25
C LYS A 194 -6.78 18.90 -10.72
N TYR A 195 -6.36 17.69 -11.05
CA TYR A 195 -5.88 17.29 -12.37
C TYR A 195 -6.73 16.17 -12.95
N ASN A 196 -6.54 15.90 -14.24
CA ASN A 196 -7.18 14.76 -14.89
C ASN A 196 -6.33 13.51 -14.64
N ILE A 197 -6.76 12.67 -13.71
CA ILE A 197 -6.10 11.42 -13.37
C ILE A 197 -6.72 10.30 -14.22
N HIS A 198 -5.90 9.59 -14.99
CA HIS A 198 -6.35 8.46 -15.78
C HIS A 198 -6.23 7.15 -15.03
N ALA A 199 -5.16 6.94 -14.26
CA ALA A 199 -4.97 5.76 -13.43
C ALA A 199 -4.27 6.12 -12.12
N CYS A 200 -4.53 5.36 -11.07
CA CYS A 200 -3.89 5.53 -9.77
C CYS A 200 -3.81 4.18 -9.07
N THR A 201 -2.76 3.98 -8.31
CA THR A 201 -2.61 2.88 -7.33
C THR A 201 -1.69 3.38 -6.22
N ASP A 202 -1.72 2.77 -5.07
CA ASP A 202 -0.67 2.95 -4.08
C ASP A 202 0.46 1.92 -4.27
N VAL A 203 1.58 2.09 -3.61
CA VAL A 203 2.72 1.18 -3.75
C VAL A 203 2.99 0.50 -2.41
N THR A 204 2.70 -0.79 -2.35
CA THR A 204 2.79 -1.61 -1.14
C THR A 204 3.72 -2.83 -1.31
N GLY A 205 3.43 -3.94 -0.66
CA GLY A 205 4.29 -5.13 -0.62
C GLY A 205 4.53 -5.83 -1.97
N PHE A 206 3.72 -5.55 -2.98
CA PHE A 206 3.95 -6.04 -4.36
C PHE A 206 4.98 -5.21 -5.12
N SER A 207 5.53 -4.18 -4.52
CA SER A 207 6.59 -3.31 -5.02
C SER A 207 6.16 -2.27 -6.06
N PHE A 208 7.05 -1.28 -6.27
CA PHE A 208 6.85 -0.28 -7.31
C PHE A 208 6.64 -0.90 -8.70
N LEU A 209 7.51 -1.85 -9.10
CA LEU A 209 7.38 -2.49 -10.41
C LEU A 209 6.18 -3.44 -10.50
N GLY A 210 5.74 -4.03 -9.38
CA GLY A 210 4.54 -4.88 -9.35
C GLY A 210 3.28 -4.07 -9.63
N HIS A 211 3.05 -3.03 -8.85
CA HIS A 211 1.89 -2.14 -9.05
C HIS A 211 1.94 -1.42 -10.39
N LEU A 212 3.13 -1.03 -10.84
CA LEU A 212 3.28 -0.46 -12.18
C LEU A 212 2.92 -1.47 -13.29
N HIS A 213 3.26 -2.75 -13.10
CA HIS A 213 2.87 -3.80 -14.03
C HIS A 213 1.34 -3.95 -14.12
N GLU A 214 0.65 -3.90 -12.97
CA GLU A 214 -0.82 -3.89 -12.92
C GLU A 214 -1.40 -2.69 -13.68
N MET A 215 -0.80 -1.50 -13.54
CA MET A 215 -1.20 -0.31 -14.31
C MET A 215 -1.02 -0.49 -15.83
N MET A 216 -0.08 -1.33 -16.26
CA MET A 216 0.17 -1.62 -17.68
C MET A 216 -0.77 -2.68 -18.26
N GLU A 217 -1.61 -3.34 -17.49
CA GLU A 217 -2.60 -4.32 -17.97
C GLU A 217 -3.65 -3.72 -18.92
N SER A 218 -3.76 -2.38 -19.00
CA SER A 218 -4.50 -1.67 -20.06
C SER A 218 -3.95 -1.88 -21.47
N GLY A 219 -2.83 -2.58 -21.62
CA GLY A 219 -2.16 -2.82 -22.90
C GLY A 219 -1.16 -1.75 -23.30
N VAL A 220 -0.72 -0.91 -22.36
CA VAL A 220 0.34 0.08 -22.53
C VAL A 220 1.65 -0.43 -21.93
N SER A 221 2.76 0.24 -22.24
CA SER A 221 4.06 0.04 -21.61
C SER A 221 4.63 1.38 -21.19
N CYS A 222 5.60 1.38 -20.27
CA CYS A 222 6.22 2.61 -19.80
C CYS A 222 7.75 2.55 -19.87
N HIS A 223 8.36 3.72 -19.94
CA HIS A 223 9.80 3.92 -19.75
C HIS A 223 10.01 4.68 -18.46
N ILE A 224 10.94 4.18 -17.64
CA ILE A 224 11.31 4.79 -16.37
C ILE A 224 12.80 5.11 -16.40
N TRP A 225 13.13 6.34 -16.06
CA TRP A 225 14.50 6.78 -15.83
C TRP A 225 14.82 6.56 -14.36
N ALA A 226 15.71 5.64 -14.06
CA ALA A 226 16.03 5.23 -12.68
C ALA A 226 16.62 6.39 -11.84
N ASP A 227 17.32 7.32 -12.48
CA ASP A 227 17.85 8.54 -11.85
C ASP A 227 16.77 9.57 -11.48
N GLN A 228 15.55 9.40 -11.98
CA GLN A 228 14.40 10.24 -11.62
C GLN A 228 13.56 9.64 -10.49
N ILE A 229 13.82 8.41 -10.07
CA ILE A 229 13.09 7.78 -8.97
C ILE A 229 13.66 8.31 -7.64
N PRO A 230 12.86 8.99 -6.80
CA PRO A 230 13.30 9.35 -5.48
C PRO A 230 13.48 8.10 -4.60
N VAL A 231 14.61 7.99 -3.93
CA VAL A 231 14.96 6.87 -3.04
C VAL A 231 15.44 7.41 -1.70
N PHE A 232 15.09 6.73 -0.61
CA PHE A 232 15.59 7.08 0.70
C PHE A 232 17.11 6.85 0.81
N PRO A 233 17.84 7.74 1.52
CA PRO A 233 19.27 7.57 1.75
C PRO A 233 19.60 6.22 2.39
N GLY A 234 20.62 5.54 1.91
CA GLY A 234 21.07 4.25 2.39
C GLY A 234 20.30 3.03 1.84
N ALA A 235 19.19 3.22 1.12
CA ALA A 235 18.42 2.09 0.62
C ALA A 235 19.11 1.36 -0.54
N VAL A 236 19.74 2.08 -1.45
CA VAL A 236 20.50 1.49 -2.57
C VAL A 236 21.74 0.79 -2.04
N GLU A 237 22.48 1.44 -1.14
CA GLU A 237 23.69 0.90 -0.52
C GLU A 237 23.39 -0.40 0.25
N ALA A 238 22.34 -0.40 1.08
CA ALA A 238 21.92 -1.60 1.80
C ALA A 238 21.51 -2.74 0.85
N ALA A 239 20.86 -2.41 -0.26
CA ALA A 239 20.51 -3.40 -1.28
C ALA A 239 21.75 -3.96 -2.01
N GLU A 240 22.78 -3.16 -2.26
CA GLU A 240 24.08 -3.64 -2.82
C GLU A 240 24.78 -4.61 -1.84
N GLU A 241 24.56 -4.46 -0.53
CA GLU A 241 25.03 -5.38 0.50
C GLU A 241 24.09 -6.59 0.69
N PHE A 242 23.14 -6.81 -0.24
CA PHE A 242 22.15 -7.90 -0.21
C PHE A 242 21.19 -7.89 0.98
N LEU A 243 20.99 -6.75 1.64
CA LEU A 243 19.97 -6.58 2.66
C LEU A 243 18.58 -6.43 2.02
N ILE A 244 18.16 -7.46 1.30
CA ILE A 244 16.91 -7.50 0.54
C ILE A 244 15.84 -8.31 1.25
N THR A 245 14.57 -8.08 0.91
CA THR A 245 13.46 -8.82 1.49
C THR A 245 13.11 -10.07 0.68
N ALA A 246 12.58 -11.10 1.35
CA ALA A 246 12.05 -12.27 0.66
C ALA A 246 10.86 -11.91 -0.26
N ALA A 247 10.10 -10.87 0.07
CA ALA A 247 9.05 -10.35 -0.79
C ALA A 247 9.63 -9.76 -2.08
N GLY A 248 10.69 -8.93 -1.99
CA GLY A 248 11.38 -8.37 -3.14
C GLY A 248 11.90 -9.45 -4.10
N GLN A 249 12.46 -10.54 -3.57
CA GLN A 249 12.91 -11.65 -4.40
C GLN A 249 11.73 -12.36 -5.10
N ARG A 250 10.60 -12.55 -4.43
CA ARG A 250 9.41 -13.12 -5.06
C ARG A 250 8.85 -12.22 -6.15
N ASN A 251 8.78 -10.90 -5.90
CA ASN A 251 8.32 -9.92 -6.87
C ASN A 251 9.23 -9.92 -8.10
N ARG A 252 10.55 -9.94 -7.91
CA ARG A 252 11.52 -10.04 -9.01
C ARG A 252 11.27 -11.28 -9.87
N ASN A 253 11.14 -12.45 -9.27
CA ASN A 253 10.90 -13.71 -9.99
C ASN A 253 9.59 -13.68 -10.79
N HIS A 254 8.55 -13.02 -10.25
CA HIS A 254 7.26 -12.88 -10.92
C HIS A 254 7.32 -11.94 -12.13
N LEU A 255 8.08 -10.86 -12.01
CA LEU A 255 8.12 -9.78 -13.00
C LEU A 255 9.25 -9.89 -14.01
N GLU A 256 10.15 -10.87 -13.88
CA GLU A 256 11.38 -10.99 -14.70
C GLU A 256 11.13 -10.94 -16.21
N GLN A 257 9.99 -11.49 -16.67
CA GLN A 257 9.62 -11.51 -18.09
C GLN A 257 8.95 -10.21 -18.57
N HIS A 258 8.57 -9.32 -17.66
CA HIS A 258 7.82 -8.09 -17.95
C HIS A 258 8.67 -6.82 -17.83
N VAL A 259 9.86 -6.93 -17.22
CA VAL A 259 10.74 -5.79 -16.94
C VAL A 259 12.10 -5.98 -17.62
N THR A 260 12.55 -4.98 -18.33
CA THR A 260 13.91 -4.95 -18.92
C THR A 260 14.70 -3.81 -18.30
N PHE A 261 15.81 -4.13 -17.65
CA PHE A 261 16.77 -3.13 -17.16
C PHE A 261 17.85 -2.88 -18.18
N LYS A 262 18.23 -1.62 -18.36
CA LYS A 262 19.35 -1.23 -19.21
C LYS A 262 20.32 -0.38 -18.38
N ASP A 263 21.49 -0.93 -18.12
CA ASP A 263 22.58 -0.26 -17.37
C ASP A 263 22.19 0.22 -15.96
N ILE A 264 21.28 -0.51 -15.28
CA ILE A 264 20.80 -0.18 -13.93
C ILE A 264 21.54 -1.00 -12.88
N PRO A 265 22.18 -0.39 -11.87
CA PRO A 265 22.87 -1.08 -10.77
C PRO A 265 21.92 -2.02 -10.00
N PHE A 266 22.48 -3.10 -9.45
CA PHE A 266 21.69 -4.11 -8.71
C PHE A 266 20.90 -3.50 -7.56
N GLY A 267 21.49 -2.62 -6.75
CA GLY A 267 20.81 -2.00 -5.63
C GLY A 267 19.55 -1.23 -6.05
N MET A 268 19.60 -0.48 -7.14
CA MET A 268 18.45 0.23 -7.68
C MET A 268 17.38 -0.72 -8.24
N GLN A 269 17.79 -1.84 -8.89
CA GLN A 269 16.86 -2.88 -9.30
C GLN A 269 16.16 -3.49 -8.07
N ALA A 270 16.90 -3.82 -7.02
CA ALA A 270 16.37 -4.42 -5.80
C ALA A 270 15.39 -3.48 -5.07
N VAL A 271 15.71 -2.19 -4.97
CA VAL A 271 14.80 -1.16 -4.43
C VAL A 271 13.48 -1.13 -5.20
N SER A 272 13.53 -1.22 -6.53
CA SER A 272 12.33 -1.18 -7.39
C SER A 272 11.41 -2.41 -7.22
N TYR A 273 11.95 -3.53 -6.74
CA TYR A 273 11.19 -4.76 -6.44
C TYR A 273 10.73 -4.87 -4.99
N THR A 274 11.02 -3.86 -4.15
CA THR A 274 10.71 -3.91 -2.72
C THR A 274 10.06 -2.61 -2.27
N HIS A 275 8.90 -2.70 -1.61
CA HIS A 275 8.31 -1.55 -0.93
C HIS A 275 7.47 -2.02 0.27
N LEU A 276 7.32 -1.14 1.25
CA LEU A 276 6.31 -1.15 2.30
C LEU A 276 5.75 0.27 2.33
N THR A 277 4.52 0.44 2.17
CA THR A 277 3.69 1.66 2.15
C THR A 277 4.37 3.00 2.27
#